data_eb818789e5eee3f55a0c95fcd482fe05
#
_entry.id   eb818789e5eee3f55a0c95fcd482fe05
#
_cell.length_a   1.000
_cell.length_b   1.000
_cell.length_c   1.000
_cell.angle_alpha   90.00
_cell.angle_beta   90.00
_cell.angle_gamma   90.00
#
_symmetry.space_group_name_H-M   'P 1'
#
loop_
_entity.id
_entity.type
_entity.pdbx_description
1 polymer ?
#
loop_
_entity_poly.entity_id
_entity_poly.type
_entity_poly.pdbx_seq_one_letter_code
_entity_poly.pdbx_strand_id
1 'polypeptide(L)' 'MYDDIKCPNCTGSELTLIEKYEEEDTIKYIYLCRNCKKTFTVVIGVAN' A
#
# COMPACT_ATOMS: atom_id res chain seq x y z
N MET A 1 -16.50 -0.37 2.64
CA MET A 1 -15.39 -0.27 1.83
C MET A 1 -14.19 -0.05 2.63
N TYR A 2 -13.18 -0.60 2.30
CA TYR A 2 -12.09 -0.72 3.16
C TYR A 2 -10.83 -0.22 2.57
N ASP A 3 -10.87 0.66 1.69
CA ASP A 3 -9.68 1.02 1.04
C ASP A 3 -9.22 2.37 1.31
N ASP A 4 -9.25 2.80 2.53
CA ASP A 4 -8.80 4.12 2.86
C ASP A 4 -7.33 4.12 3.12
N ILE A 5 -6.56 3.66 2.15
CA ILE A 5 -5.12 3.67 2.28
C ILE A 5 -4.64 5.07 2.01
N LYS A 6 -3.90 5.63 2.94
CA LYS A 6 -3.37 6.97 2.80
C LYS A 6 -1.91 6.96 3.18
N CYS A 7 -1.18 7.92 2.66
CA CYS A 7 0.22 8.04 3.00
C CYS A 7 0.36 8.36 4.49
N PRO A 8 1.10 7.55 5.23
CA PRO A 8 1.22 7.79 6.66
C PRO A 8 2.05 9.02 6.98
N ASN A 9 2.74 9.57 6.00
CA ASN A 9 3.58 10.72 6.25
C ASN A 9 2.84 12.03 6.02
N CYS A 10 2.07 12.13 4.95
CA CYS A 10 1.41 13.37 4.63
C CYS A 10 -0.10 13.23 4.54
N THR A 11 -0.62 12.05 4.80
CA THR A 11 -2.04 11.73 4.76
C THR A 11 -2.69 12.02 3.42
N GLY A 12 -1.88 12.16 2.37
CA GLY A 12 -2.42 12.36 1.04
C GLY A 12 -2.98 11.06 0.48
N SER A 13 -3.80 11.17 -0.55
CA SER A 13 -4.37 10.01 -1.19
C SER A 13 -3.85 9.81 -2.60
N GLU A 14 -2.81 10.54 -2.97
CA GLU A 14 -2.22 10.42 -4.30
C GLU A 14 -1.26 9.26 -4.31
N LEU A 15 -1.77 8.05 -4.35
CA LEU A 15 -0.95 6.86 -4.23
C LEU A 15 -0.90 6.12 -5.56
N THR A 16 0.25 5.56 -5.85
CA THR A 16 0.45 4.75 -7.05
C THR A 16 1.02 3.41 -6.63
N LEU A 17 0.39 2.34 -7.08
CA LEU A 17 0.91 1.02 -6.80
C LEU A 17 2.06 0.74 -7.75
N ILE A 18 3.24 0.50 -7.20
CA ILE A 18 4.42 0.27 -8.02
C ILE A 18 4.84 -1.19 -8.02
N GLU A 19 4.53 -1.93 -6.96
CA GLU A 19 4.87 -3.34 -6.93
C GLU A 19 3.87 -4.11 -6.11
N LYS A 20 3.74 -5.38 -6.42
CA LYS A 20 2.84 -6.25 -5.71
C LYS A 20 3.52 -7.61 -5.59
N TYR A 21 3.57 -8.14 -4.38
CA TYR A 21 4.15 -9.45 -4.13
C TYR A 21 3.08 -10.33 -3.53
N GLU A 22 2.90 -11.53 -4.09
CA GLU A 22 1.95 -12.49 -3.55
C GLU A 22 2.71 -13.63 -2.93
N GLU A 23 2.42 -13.91 -1.68
CA GLU A 23 2.99 -15.05 -0.99
C GLU A 23 1.87 -15.98 -0.62
N GLU A 24 2.19 -17.09 0.06
CA GLU A 24 1.19 -18.11 0.29
C GLU A 24 -0.04 -17.59 1.00
N ASP A 25 0.17 -16.83 2.03
CA ASP A 25 -0.96 -16.35 2.81
C ASP A 25 -0.88 -14.87 3.05
N THR A 26 -0.11 -14.16 2.23
CA THR A 26 0.08 -12.74 2.44
C THR A 26 0.26 -12.05 1.09
N ILE A 27 -0.30 -10.88 0.95
CA ILE A 27 -0.09 -10.06 -0.24
C ILE A 27 0.50 -8.75 0.22
N LYS A 28 1.59 -8.35 -0.43
CA LYS A 28 2.26 -7.10 -0.10
C LYS A 28 2.12 -6.15 -1.27
N TYR A 29 1.70 -4.94 -0.98
CA TYR A 29 1.60 -3.90 -1.99
C TYR A 29 2.58 -2.79 -1.62
N ILE A 30 3.31 -2.31 -2.60
CA ILE A 30 4.21 -1.20 -2.38
C ILE A 30 3.67 0.00 -3.12
N TYR A 31 3.35 1.04 -2.38
CA TYR A 31 2.77 2.26 -2.93
C TYR A 31 3.77 3.39 -2.87
N LEU A 32 3.67 4.25 -3.85
CA LEU A 32 4.43 5.48 -3.86
C LEU A 32 3.46 6.63 -3.66
N CYS A 33 3.73 7.45 -2.67
CA CYS A 33 2.95 8.65 -2.46
C CYS A 33 3.50 9.73 -3.37
N ARG A 34 2.69 10.17 -4.30
CA ARG A 34 3.14 11.16 -5.27
C ARG A 34 3.24 12.55 -4.69
N ASN A 35 2.66 12.73 -3.53
CA ASN A 35 2.65 14.03 -2.89
C ASN A 35 3.96 14.29 -2.13
N CYS A 36 4.40 13.33 -1.36
CA CYS A 36 5.64 13.48 -0.60
C CYS A 36 6.77 12.64 -1.15
N LYS A 37 6.51 11.86 -2.19
CA LYS A 37 7.53 11.08 -2.88
C LYS A 37 8.16 10.01 -2.02
N LYS A 38 7.41 9.42 -1.13
CA LYS A 38 7.90 8.34 -0.28
C LYS A 38 7.12 7.08 -0.56
N THR A 39 7.78 5.94 -0.33
CA THR A 39 7.14 4.66 -0.55
C THR A 39 6.82 4.02 0.79
N PHE A 40 5.82 3.16 0.77
CA PHE A 40 5.49 2.40 1.97
C PHE A 40 4.86 1.07 1.53
N THR A 41 4.86 0.11 2.44
CA THR A 41 4.38 -1.22 2.15
C THR A 41 3.09 -1.48 2.91
N VAL A 42 2.11 -2.02 2.22
CA VAL A 42 0.86 -2.45 2.84
C VAL A 42 0.81 -3.97 2.77
N VAL A 43 0.63 -4.61 3.91
CA VAL A 43 0.59 -6.06 3.98
C VAL A 43 -0.80 -6.50 4.33
N ILE A 44 -1.36 -7.39 3.52
CA ILE A 44 -2.70 -7.90 3.74
C ILE A 44 -2.59 -9.39 3.94
N GLY A 45 -3.07 -9.87 5.08
CA GLY A 45 -3.10 -11.29 5.33
C GLY A 45 -4.30 -11.90 4.66
N VAL A 46 -4.09 -13.00 3.97
CA VAL A 46 -5.18 -13.69 3.33
C VAL A 46 -5.58 -14.83 4.25
N ALA A 47 -6.76 -14.72 4.80
CA ALA A 47 -7.25 -15.77 5.67
C ALA A 47 -7.84 -16.87 4.83
N ASN A 48 -7.52 -18.08 5.18
CA ASN A 48 -8.08 -19.22 4.49
C ASN A 48 -9.21 -19.83 5.25
#